data_c8720d4eb9bea0e08d371b33f6b3d06b
#
_entry.id   c8720d4eb9bea0e08d371b33f6b3d06b
#
_cell.length_a   1.000
_cell.length_b   1.000
_cell.length_c   1.000
_cell.angle_alpha   90.00
_cell.angle_beta   90.00
_cell.angle_gamma   90.00
#
_symmetry.space_group_name_H-M   'P 1'
#
loop_
_entity.id
_entity.type
_entity.pdbx_description
1 polymer ?
#
loop_
_entity_poly.entity_id
_entity_poly.type
_entity_poly.pdbx_seq_one_letter_code
_entity_poly.pdbx_strand_id
1 'polypeptide(L)'
;LGTPTEAEERTYSAGGEAVGYYAGWAAYQGFTPDQIPAEHLTQINYAFAQIDPDTLTIALENPAHDQKNLAALRKLRQQNQHLKLLISVGGWSDSQYFSDAAATAARRESFAASCVDFVVEQGLDGVDLDWEYPVSGGAAGTIHRPADKQNFTLLLQELREQMDRQGRRDGKDYSLTIAGAAG
;
A
#
# COMPACT_ATOMS: atom_id res chain seq x y z
N LEU A 1 -1.80 48.68 -18.88
CA LEU A 1 -2.51 47.85 -17.91
C LEU A 1 -2.66 46.46 -18.56
N GLY A 2 -1.68 45.59 -18.34
CA GLY A 2 -1.70 44.21 -18.82
C GLY A 2 -2.58 43.37 -17.89
N THR A 3 -3.51 42.64 -18.47
CA THR A 3 -4.28 41.58 -17.83
C THR A 3 -3.33 40.48 -17.37
N PRO A 4 -3.57 39.84 -16.20
CA PRO A 4 -2.75 38.69 -15.77
C PRO A 4 -2.96 37.56 -16.78
N THR A 5 -1.86 37.04 -17.30
CA THR A 5 -1.83 35.81 -18.07
C THR A 5 -2.37 34.67 -17.21
N GLU A 6 -3.36 33.97 -17.75
CA GLU A 6 -3.86 32.70 -17.24
C GLU A 6 -2.67 31.78 -16.97
N ALA A 7 -2.54 31.30 -15.74
CA ALA A 7 -1.65 30.23 -15.41
C ALA A 7 -2.10 29.02 -16.26
N GLU A 8 -1.25 28.57 -17.15
CA GLU A 8 -1.47 27.34 -17.92
C GLU A 8 -1.75 26.22 -16.91
N GLU A 9 -3.00 25.78 -16.84
CA GLU A 9 -3.33 24.49 -16.27
C GLU A 9 -2.51 23.43 -17.02
N ARG A 10 -1.42 23.00 -16.43
CA ARG A 10 -0.73 21.81 -16.90
C ARG A 10 -1.63 20.62 -16.62
N THR A 11 -2.54 20.34 -17.54
CA THR A 11 -3.16 19.04 -17.62
C THR A 11 -2.04 18.03 -17.83
N TYR A 12 -1.79 17.19 -16.86
CA TYR A 12 -0.97 15.99 -17.01
C TYR A 12 -1.65 15.13 -18.07
N SER A 13 -1.29 15.34 -19.33
CA SER A 13 -1.81 14.55 -20.43
C SER A 13 -1.08 13.21 -20.48
N ALA A 14 -1.89 12.17 -20.40
CA ALA A 14 -1.67 10.83 -20.93
C ALA A 14 -0.32 10.15 -20.64
N GLY A 15 -0.28 9.27 -19.65
CA GLY A 15 0.64 8.13 -19.60
C GLY A 15 1.61 8.05 -18.42
N GLY A 16 1.70 9.03 -17.55
CA GLY A 16 2.52 8.97 -16.33
C GLY A 16 1.68 8.66 -15.09
N GLU A 17 2.16 7.73 -14.23
CA GLU A 17 1.59 7.55 -12.90
C GLU A 17 2.22 8.54 -11.92
N ALA A 18 1.38 9.24 -11.15
CA ALA A 18 1.78 10.09 -10.04
C ALA A 18 1.35 9.38 -8.74
N VAL A 19 2.32 8.74 -8.09
CA VAL A 19 2.09 7.96 -6.87
C VAL A 19 2.57 8.76 -5.67
N GLY A 20 1.70 8.94 -4.66
CA GLY A 20 2.05 9.55 -3.39
C GLY A 20 1.88 8.57 -2.23
N TYR A 21 2.76 8.69 -1.21
CA TYR A 21 2.57 8.02 0.07
C TYR A 21 1.93 8.97 1.06
N TYR A 22 0.88 8.51 1.73
CA TYR A 22 0.29 9.22 2.87
C TYR A 22 0.63 8.47 4.15
N ALA A 23 1.52 9.04 4.95
CA ALA A 23 1.89 8.50 6.26
C ALA A 23 0.75 8.70 7.27
N GLY A 24 0.25 7.61 7.87
CA GLY A 24 -0.86 7.66 8.82
C GLY A 24 -0.64 8.63 9.97
N TRP A 25 0.60 8.77 10.43
CA TRP A 25 0.98 9.71 11.50
C TRP A 25 0.99 11.19 11.08
N ALA A 26 0.92 11.51 9.78
CA ALA A 26 0.88 12.90 9.31
C ALA A 26 -0.35 13.65 9.87
N ALA A 27 -1.46 12.93 10.10
CA ALA A 27 -2.65 13.51 10.72
C ALA A 27 -2.40 14.02 12.15
N TYR A 28 -1.51 13.41 12.92
CA TYR A 28 -1.11 13.91 14.24
C TYR A 28 -0.32 15.21 14.17
N GLN A 29 0.30 15.48 13.02
CA GLN A 29 1.06 16.69 12.74
C GLN A 29 0.20 17.77 12.04
N GLY A 30 -1.10 17.52 11.91
CA GLY A 30 -2.05 18.46 11.31
C GLY A 30 -2.22 18.36 9.79
N PHE A 31 -1.54 17.42 9.13
CA PHE A 31 -1.74 17.15 7.70
C PHE A 31 -2.73 15.99 7.52
N THR A 32 -3.99 16.34 7.29
CA THR A 32 -5.08 15.38 7.14
C THR A 32 -5.34 15.02 5.67
N PRO A 33 -5.96 13.85 5.36
CA PRO A 33 -6.18 13.40 3.99
C PRO A 33 -6.90 14.39 3.07
N ASP A 34 -7.79 15.22 3.62
CA ASP A 34 -8.52 16.24 2.87
C ASP A 34 -7.64 17.39 2.32
N GLN A 35 -6.40 17.49 2.80
CA GLN A 35 -5.41 18.46 2.31
C GLN A 35 -4.56 17.93 1.14
N ILE A 36 -4.75 16.67 0.76
CA ILE A 36 -4.03 16.06 -0.36
C ILE A 36 -4.60 16.59 -1.67
N PRO A 37 -3.76 17.12 -2.60
CA PRO A 37 -4.20 17.54 -3.92
C PRO A 37 -4.46 16.33 -4.83
N ALA A 38 -5.56 15.64 -4.55
CA ALA A 38 -5.88 14.34 -5.15
C ALA A 38 -6.05 14.39 -6.68
N GLU A 39 -6.40 15.57 -7.22
CA GLU A 39 -6.54 15.83 -8.66
C GLU A 39 -5.22 15.68 -9.43
N HIS A 40 -4.09 15.78 -8.75
CA HIS A 40 -2.74 15.64 -9.33
C HIS A 40 -2.14 14.24 -9.16
N LEU A 41 -2.87 13.32 -8.50
CA LEU A 41 -2.38 11.97 -8.21
C LEU A 41 -3.19 10.90 -8.96
N THR A 42 -2.50 9.86 -9.39
CA THR A 42 -3.13 8.65 -9.92
C THR A 42 -3.28 7.58 -8.85
N GLN A 43 -2.43 7.60 -7.82
CA GLN A 43 -2.42 6.63 -6.74
C GLN A 43 -1.96 7.25 -5.43
N ILE A 44 -2.58 6.83 -4.33
CA ILE A 44 -2.12 7.09 -2.97
C ILE A 44 -1.92 5.75 -2.26
N ASN A 45 -0.72 5.57 -1.70
CA ASN A 45 -0.39 4.45 -0.83
C ASN A 45 -0.52 4.93 0.63
N TYR A 46 -1.41 4.29 1.40
CA TYR A 46 -1.52 4.55 2.83
C TYR A 46 -0.42 3.80 3.59
N ALA A 47 0.45 4.52 4.24
CA ALA A 47 1.59 4.00 4.97
C ALA A 47 1.37 4.16 6.51
N PHE A 48 1.34 3.10 7.31
CA PHE A 48 1.54 1.71 6.94
C PHE A 48 0.55 0.81 7.68
N ALA A 49 0.29 -0.37 7.13
CA ALA A 49 -0.13 -1.53 7.89
C ALA A 49 1.12 -2.35 8.26
N GLN A 50 1.01 -3.18 9.26
CA GLN A 50 2.06 -4.08 9.73
C GLN A 50 1.65 -5.55 9.55
N ILE A 51 2.59 -6.45 9.82
CA ILE A 51 2.31 -7.88 9.96
C ILE A 51 2.18 -8.18 11.44
N ASP A 52 1.03 -8.67 11.86
CA ASP A 52 0.81 -9.12 13.22
C ASP A 52 1.77 -10.27 13.57
N PRO A 53 2.54 -10.19 14.68
CA PRO A 53 3.57 -11.18 15.00
C PRO A 53 3.01 -12.56 15.37
N ASP A 54 1.79 -12.62 15.86
CA ASP A 54 1.20 -13.87 16.36
C ASP A 54 0.47 -14.62 15.24
N THR A 55 -0.25 -13.88 14.39
CA THR A 55 -1.08 -14.46 13.31
C THR A 55 -0.39 -14.47 11.96
N LEU A 56 0.63 -13.64 11.75
CA LEU A 56 1.31 -13.37 10.47
C LEU A 56 0.34 -12.91 9.38
N THR A 57 -0.65 -12.11 9.76
CA THR A 57 -1.63 -11.48 8.88
C THR A 57 -1.48 -9.96 8.89
N ILE A 58 -2.08 -9.28 7.91
CA ILE A 58 -2.09 -7.81 7.91
C ILE A 58 -2.85 -7.26 9.10
N ALA A 59 -2.32 -6.22 9.73
CA ALA A 59 -2.95 -5.51 10.84
C ALA A 59 -2.67 -4.00 10.78
N LEU A 60 -3.55 -3.21 11.36
CA LEU A 60 -3.34 -1.79 11.58
C LEU A 60 -2.70 -1.57 12.96
N GLU A 61 -1.73 -0.67 13.07
CA GLU A 61 -1.09 -0.33 14.34
C GLU A 61 -2.08 0.38 15.29
N ASN A 62 -2.81 1.36 14.77
CA ASN A 62 -3.87 2.06 15.51
C ASN A 62 -5.19 2.00 14.73
N PRO A 63 -5.99 0.91 14.88
CA PRO A 63 -7.16 0.66 14.06
C PRO A 63 -8.16 1.84 14.01
N ALA A 64 -8.41 2.49 15.14
CA ALA A 64 -9.38 3.60 15.19
C ALA A 64 -8.90 4.83 14.40
N HIS A 65 -7.61 5.14 14.49
CA HIS A 65 -6.99 6.25 13.79
C HIS A 65 -6.86 5.95 12.29
N ASP A 66 -6.32 4.77 11.97
CA ASP A 66 -6.05 4.35 10.59
C ASP A 66 -7.34 4.19 9.78
N GLN A 67 -8.40 3.62 10.36
CA GLN A 67 -9.71 3.52 9.72
C GLN A 67 -10.31 4.90 9.44
N LYS A 68 -10.11 5.89 10.34
CA LYS A 68 -10.54 7.26 10.10
C LYS A 68 -9.81 7.87 8.90
N ASN A 69 -8.50 7.70 8.82
CA ASN A 69 -7.69 8.17 7.69
C ASN A 69 -8.08 7.47 6.38
N LEU A 70 -8.22 6.15 6.38
CA LEU A 70 -8.66 5.38 5.20
C LEU A 70 -10.04 5.82 4.73
N ALA A 71 -10.96 6.09 5.65
CA ALA A 71 -12.28 6.61 5.31
C ALA A 71 -12.21 8.02 4.67
N ALA A 72 -11.30 8.87 5.15
CA ALA A 72 -11.07 10.19 4.59
C ALA A 72 -10.42 10.11 3.20
N LEU A 73 -9.44 9.24 3.01
CA LEU A 73 -8.82 8.99 1.69
C LEU A 73 -9.86 8.53 0.65
N ARG A 74 -10.76 7.62 1.03
CA ARG A 74 -11.82 7.18 0.11
C ARG A 74 -12.72 8.32 -0.38
N LYS A 75 -12.92 9.36 0.42
CA LYS A 75 -13.70 10.54 0.01
C LYS A 75 -13.01 11.35 -1.09
N LEU A 76 -11.68 11.26 -1.22
CA LEU A 76 -10.95 11.94 -2.29
C LEU A 76 -11.34 11.45 -3.69
N ARG A 77 -11.91 10.25 -3.81
CA ARG A 77 -12.49 9.75 -5.07
C ARG A 77 -13.66 10.60 -5.58
N GLN A 78 -14.25 11.43 -4.73
CA GLN A 78 -15.27 12.41 -5.16
C GLN A 78 -14.64 13.55 -6.00
N GLN A 79 -13.36 13.83 -5.77
CA GLN A 79 -12.59 14.82 -6.51
C GLN A 79 -11.87 14.19 -7.72
N ASN A 80 -11.44 12.95 -7.58
CA ASN A 80 -10.76 12.19 -8.63
C ASN A 80 -11.26 10.73 -8.65
N GLN A 81 -12.17 10.42 -9.57
CA GLN A 81 -12.78 9.09 -9.69
C GLN A 81 -11.80 8.00 -10.14
N HIS A 82 -10.67 8.39 -10.73
CA HIS A 82 -9.63 7.46 -11.20
C HIS A 82 -8.55 7.19 -10.16
N LEU A 83 -8.62 7.87 -9.00
CA LEU A 83 -7.65 7.72 -7.94
C LEU A 83 -7.65 6.31 -7.36
N LYS A 84 -6.51 5.62 -7.46
CA LYS A 84 -6.27 4.35 -6.79
C LYS A 84 -5.79 4.57 -5.36
N LEU A 85 -6.28 3.75 -4.45
CA LEU A 85 -5.88 3.76 -3.04
C LEU A 85 -5.35 2.38 -2.67
N LEU A 86 -4.08 2.30 -2.30
CA LEU A 86 -3.44 1.06 -1.87
C LEU A 86 -3.10 1.14 -0.37
N ILE A 87 -3.00 -0.03 0.25
CA ILE A 87 -2.40 -0.17 1.57
C ILE A 87 -0.94 -0.59 1.41
N SER A 88 -0.01 0.18 1.99
CA SER A 88 1.40 -0.23 2.11
C SER A 88 1.58 -1.03 3.38
N VAL A 89 2.23 -2.18 3.27
CA VAL A 89 2.53 -3.07 4.40
C VAL A 89 4.03 -3.08 4.64
N GLY A 90 4.45 -2.82 5.86
CA GLY A 90 5.86 -2.84 6.26
C GLY A 90 6.51 -1.48 6.39
N GLY A 91 7.43 -1.16 5.49
CA GLY A 91 8.31 0.00 5.61
C GLY A 91 9.47 -0.27 6.57
N TRP A 92 10.26 0.77 6.87
CA TRP A 92 11.47 0.65 7.68
C TRP A 92 11.23 0.04 9.05
N SER A 93 10.17 0.46 9.74
CA SER A 93 9.89 0.07 11.12
C SER A 93 9.13 -1.24 11.25
N ASP A 94 8.43 -1.70 10.21
CA ASP A 94 7.43 -2.78 10.33
C ASP A 94 7.69 -3.96 9.38
N SER A 95 8.96 -4.12 8.94
CA SER A 95 9.38 -5.23 8.09
C SER A 95 9.83 -6.49 8.85
N GLN A 96 9.72 -6.53 10.19
CA GLN A 96 10.30 -7.59 11.02
C GLN A 96 9.81 -8.98 10.65
N TYR A 97 8.54 -9.13 10.32
CA TYR A 97 7.88 -10.45 10.21
C TYR A 97 7.63 -10.91 8.76
N PHE A 98 8.08 -10.17 7.76
CA PHE A 98 7.93 -10.60 6.36
C PHE A 98 8.58 -11.94 6.07
N SER A 99 9.80 -12.16 6.59
CA SER A 99 10.50 -13.43 6.42
C SER A 99 9.72 -14.59 7.02
N ASP A 100 9.00 -14.37 8.12
CA ASP A 100 8.13 -15.39 8.73
C ASP A 100 6.86 -15.61 7.90
N ALA A 101 6.18 -14.55 7.47
CA ALA A 101 4.98 -14.62 6.64
C ALA A 101 5.24 -15.26 5.28
N ALA A 102 6.44 -15.06 4.72
CA ALA A 102 6.83 -15.60 3.42
C ALA A 102 7.41 -17.03 3.48
N ALA A 103 7.78 -17.54 4.65
CA ALA A 103 8.63 -18.73 4.81
C ALA A 103 8.07 -20.03 4.21
N THR A 104 6.77 -20.23 4.27
CA THR A 104 6.11 -21.45 3.76
C THR A 104 4.93 -21.14 2.87
N ALA A 105 4.53 -22.09 2.02
CA ALA A 105 3.35 -21.91 1.16
C ALA A 105 2.08 -21.58 1.96
N ALA A 106 1.83 -22.30 3.05
CA ALA A 106 0.66 -22.05 3.89
C ALA A 106 0.65 -20.64 4.53
N ARG A 107 1.83 -20.14 4.96
CA ARG A 107 1.94 -18.79 5.51
C ARG A 107 1.72 -17.73 4.44
N ARG A 108 2.31 -17.90 3.25
CA ARG A 108 2.07 -17.01 2.12
C ARG A 108 0.61 -16.95 1.71
N GLU A 109 -0.05 -18.12 1.65
CA GLU A 109 -1.49 -18.22 1.36
C GLU A 109 -2.33 -17.46 2.40
N SER A 110 -2.05 -17.67 3.70
CA SER A 110 -2.76 -17.01 4.81
C SER A 110 -2.53 -15.50 4.80
N PHE A 111 -1.29 -15.05 4.64
CA PHE A 111 -0.98 -13.63 4.58
C PHE A 111 -1.63 -12.96 3.36
N ALA A 112 -1.52 -13.57 2.18
CA ALA A 112 -2.14 -13.07 0.96
C ALA A 112 -3.66 -12.97 1.10
N ALA A 113 -4.32 -14.00 1.67
CA ALA A 113 -5.75 -13.97 1.93
C ALA A 113 -6.14 -12.81 2.84
N SER A 114 -5.41 -12.61 3.93
CA SER A 114 -5.68 -11.49 4.86
C SER A 114 -5.52 -10.12 4.19
N CYS A 115 -4.54 -9.97 3.30
CA CYS A 115 -4.36 -8.73 2.53
C CYS A 115 -5.53 -8.49 1.57
N VAL A 116 -5.99 -9.53 0.87
CA VAL A 116 -7.13 -9.42 -0.06
C VAL A 116 -8.41 -9.07 0.70
N ASP A 117 -8.68 -9.75 1.81
CA ASP A 117 -9.84 -9.47 2.66
C ASP A 117 -9.80 -8.03 3.16
N PHE A 118 -8.65 -7.57 3.65
CA PHE A 118 -8.46 -6.18 4.11
C PHE A 118 -8.75 -5.17 2.99
N VAL A 119 -8.21 -5.39 1.79
CA VAL A 119 -8.42 -4.51 0.63
C VAL A 119 -9.90 -4.43 0.25
N VAL A 120 -10.60 -5.55 0.25
CA VAL A 120 -12.05 -5.60 -0.03
C VAL A 120 -12.85 -4.89 1.05
N GLU A 121 -12.60 -5.21 2.33
CA GLU A 121 -13.31 -4.61 3.47
C GLU A 121 -13.10 -3.10 3.55
N GLN A 122 -11.88 -2.64 3.29
CA GLN A 122 -11.56 -1.23 3.31
C GLN A 122 -11.90 -0.50 1.99
N GLY A 123 -12.39 -1.21 0.97
CA GLY A 123 -12.73 -0.62 -0.33
C GLY A 123 -11.53 0.01 -1.04
N LEU A 124 -10.37 -0.62 -0.92
CA LEU A 124 -9.11 -0.19 -1.54
C LEU A 124 -8.93 -0.83 -2.94
N ASP A 125 -7.86 -0.44 -3.62
CA ASP A 125 -7.57 -0.86 -4.99
C ASP A 125 -6.36 -1.80 -5.09
N GLY A 126 -5.72 -2.11 -3.97
CA GLY A 126 -4.58 -3.01 -3.98
C GLY A 126 -3.68 -2.91 -2.77
N VAL A 127 -2.54 -3.59 -2.89
CA VAL A 127 -1.50 -3.71 -1.86
C VAL A 127 -0.17 -3.26 -2.43
N ASP A 128 0.59 -2.56 -1.60
CA ASP A 128 1.98 -2.21 -1.80
C ASP A 128 2.81 -2.91 -0.72
N LEU A 129 3.83 -3.69 -1.09
CA LEU A 129 4.67 -4.38 -0.12
C LEU A 129 6.02 -3.68 0.01
N ASP A 130 6.28 -3.18 1.20
CA ASP A 130 7.50 -2.45 1.55
C ASP A 130 8.37 -3.30 2.48
N TRP A 131 8.87 -4.44 1.96
CA TRP A 131 9.79 -5.29 2.72
C TRP A 131 11.21 -4.73 2.69
N GLU A 132 11.65 -4.18 3.81
CA GLU A 132 12.95 -3.51 3.97
C GLU A 132 13.85 -4.24 4.98
N TYR A 133 14.65 -5.25 4.58
CA TYR A 133 14.79 -5.80 3.24
C TYR A 133 14.82 -7.35 3.30
N PRO A 134 14.52 -8.08 2.20
CA PRO A 134 14.74 -9.51 2.15
C PRO A 134 16.24 -9.84 2.31
N VAL A 135 16.56 -10.95 2.97
CA VAL A 135 17.90 -11.52 3.15
C VAL A 135 18.79 -10.75 4.13
N SER A 136 18.88 -9.42 4.07
CA SER A 136 19.78 -8.64 4.95
C SER A 136 19.44 -7.16 4.93
N GLY A 137 19.87 -6.41 5.96
CA GLY A 137 19.65 -4.98 6.09
C GLY A 137 18.34 -4.64 6.81
N GLY A 138 17.86 -3.40 6.68
CA GLY A 138 16.67 -2.91 7.36
C GLY A 138 16.88 -2.55 8.83
N ALA A 139 15.79 -2.33 9.53
CA ALA A 139 15.80 -1.93 10.93
C ALA A 139 16.25 -3.07 11.86
N ALA A 140 16.70 -2.71 13.06
CA ALA A 140 17.04 -3.67 14.10
C ALA A 140 15.83 -4.56 14.44
N GLY A 141 16.05 -5.88 14.53
CA GLY A 141 14.97 -6.84 14.80
C GLY A 141 14.32 -7.44 13.56
N THR A 142 14.65 -6.97 12.35
CA THR A 142 14.18 -7.58 11.11
C THR A 142 14.70 -9.00 10.99
N ILE A 143 13.78 -9.95 10.79
CA ILE A 143 14.09 -11.37 10.63
C ILE A 143 14.50 -11.63 9.18
N HIS A 144 15.61 -12.36 9.00
CA HIS A 144 16.15 -12.67 7.69
C HIS A 144 16.40 -14.17 7.51
N ARG A 145 16.19 -14.65 6.28
CA ARG A 145 16.52 -16.00 5.83
C ARG A 145 17.21 -15.94 4.47
N PRO A 146 18.17 -16.83 4.18
CA PRO A 146 18.80 -16.90 2.86
C PRO A 146 17.80 -17.12 1.72
N ALA A 147 16.65 -17.72 2.01
CA ALA A 147 15.59 -17.99 1.04
C ALA A 147 14.63 -16.79 0.80
N ASP A 148 14.80 -15.67 1.52
CA ASP A 148 13.84 -14.55 1.47
C ASP A 148 13.64 -13.98 0.07
N LYS A 149 14.71 -13.90 -0.74
CA LYS A 149 14.59 -13.46 -2.14
C LYS A 149 13.60 -14.31 -2.92
N GLN A 150 13.72 -15.64 -2.81
CA GLN A 150 12.82 -16.58 -3.48
C GLN A 150 11.43 -16.55 -2.83
N ASN A 151 11.37 -16.52 -1.50
CA ASN A 151 10.12 -16.49 -0.76
C ASN A 151 9.32 -15.22 -1.06
N PHE A 152 9.98 -14.07 -1.26
CA PHE A 152 9.31 -12.83 -1.65
C PHE A 152 8.69 -12.95 -3.04
N THR A 153 9.42 -13.52 -4.01
CA THR A 153 8.84 -13.79 -5.33
C THR A 153 7.60 -14.68 -5.24
N LEU A 154 7.66 -15.76 -4.44
CA LEU A 154 6.53 -16.66 -4.23
C LEU A 154 5.36 -15.98 -3.49
N LEU A 155 5.64 -15.06 -2.57
CA LEU A 155 4.62 -14.28 -1.88
C LEU A 155 3.91 -13.33 -2.86
N LEU A 156 4.65 -12.64 -3.73
CA LEU A 156 4.08 -11.78 -4.77
C LEU A 156 3.22 -12.57 -5.77
N GLN A 157 3.64 -13.78 -6.13
CA GLN A 157 2.83 -14.67 -6.98
C GLN A 157 1.52 -15.05 -6.30
N GLU A 158 1.57 -15.46 -5.04
CA GLU A 158 0.38 -15.83 -4.26
C GLU A 158 -0.59 -14.65 -4.12
N LEU A 159 -0.08 -13.46 -3.78
CA LEU A 159 -0.88 -12.24 -3.73
C LEU A 159 -1.54 -11.93 -5.08
N ARG A 160 -0.76 -11.99 -6.17
CA ARG A 160 -1.30 -11.73 -7.52
C ARG A 160 -2.41 -12.71 -7.88
N GLU A 161 -2.21 -14.00 -7.61
CA GLU A 161 -3.21 -15.01 -7.90
C GLU A 161 -4.51 -14.83 -7.10
N GLN A 162 -4.39 -14.49 -5.81
CA GLN A 162 -5.57 -14.25 -4.97
C GLN A 162 -6.29 -12.96 -5.36
N MET A 163 -5.55 -11.88 -5.63
CA MET A 163 -6.13 -10.63 -6.13
C MET A 163 -6.83 -10.81 -7.47
N ASP A 164 -6.28 -11.62 -8.39
CA ASP A 164 -6.90 -11.90 -9.67
C ASP A 164 -8.19 -12.73 -9.52
N ARG A 165 -8.18 -13.68 -8.57
CA ARG A 165 -9.40 -14.44 -8.23
C ARG A 165 -10.50 -13.53 -7.68
N GLN A 166 -10.13 -12.63 -6.77
CA GLN A 166 -11.07 -11.66 -6.19
C GLN A 166 -11.53 -10.66 -7.25
N GLY A 167 -10.62 -10.13 -8.07
CA GLY A 167 -10.94 -9.19 -9.14
C GLY A 167 -11.97 -9.72 -10.14
N ARG A 168 -11.88 -11.01 -10.48
CA ARG A 168 -12.89 -11.66 -11.32
C ARG A 168 -14.28 -11.71 -10.67
N ARG A 169 -14.37 -11.77 -9.34
CA ARG A 169 -15.66 -11.72 -8.61
C ARG A 169 -16.23 -10.32 -8.56
N ASP A 170 -15.35 -9.33 -8.41
CA ASP A 170 -15.72 -7.93 -8.19
C ASP A 170 -15.83 -7.12 -9.50
N GLY A 171 -15.39 -7.69 -10.63
CA GLY A 171 -15.27 -6.97 -11.91
C GLY A 171 -14.23 -5.82 -11.83
N LYS A 172 -13.14 -6.03 -11.10
CA LYS A 172 -12.14 -5.00 -10.76
C LYS A 172 -10.72 -5.55 -10.88
N ASP A 173 -9.79 -4.71 -11.32
CA ASP A 173 -8.35 -5.02 -11.31
C ASP A 173 -7.71 -4.45 -10.05
N TYR A 174 -7.17 -5.33 -9.20
CA TYR A 174 -6.43 -4.94 -8.02
C TYR A 174 -4.93 -4.75 -8.33
N SER A 175 -4.38 -3.64 -7.87
CA SER A 175 -2.96 -3.31 -8.06
C SER A 175 -2.07 -3.98 -7.02
N LEU A 176 -0.90 -4.46 -7.44
CA LEU A 176 0.15 -4.97 -6.56
C LEU A 176 1.45 -4.26 -6.91
N THR A 177 2.02 -3.55 -5.95
CA THR A 177 3.27 -2.81 -6.07
C THR A 177 4.26 -3.20 -4.97
N ILE A 178 5.50 -2.83 -5.13
CA ILE A 178 6.54 -2.97 -4.11
C ILE A 178 7.36 -1.68 -4.02
N ALA A 179 7.85 -1.36 -2.82
CA ALA A 179 8.96 -0.43 -2.65
C ALA A 179 10.27 -1.22 -2.68
N GLY A 180 11.09 -0.96 -3.68
CA GLY A 180 12.40 -1.59 -3.86
C GLY A 180 13.53 -0.61 -3.64
N ALA A 181 14.68 -1.10 -3.11
CA ALA A 181 15.87 -0.27 -3.03
C ALA A 181 16.36 0.13 -4.43
N ALA A 182 16.53 1.42 -4.66
CA ALA A 182 17.22 1.93 -5.83
C ALA A 182 18.73 1.82 -5.60
N GLY A 183 19.38 0.84 -6.25
CA GLY A 183 20.82 0.58 -6.17
C GLY A 183 21.67 1.57 -6.97
#